data_3539d6937a372b47ce43c810fa5b8252
#
_entry.id   3539d6937a372b47ce43c810fa5b8252
#
_cell.length_a   1.000
_cell.length_b   1.000
_cell.length_c   1.000
_cell.angle_alpha   90.00
_cell.angle_beta   90.00
_cell.angle_gamma   90.00
#
_symmetry.space_group_name_H-M   'P 1'
#
loop_
_entity.id
_entity.type
_entity.pdbx_description
1 polymer ?
#
loop_
_entity_poly.entity_id
_entity_poly.type
_entity_poly.pdbx_seq_one_letter_code
_entity_poly.pdbx_strand_id
1 'polypeptide(L)'
;MENNKKFYTEDEVLDEFIGKMGTTERDEFEAKLKKEVDDYFIGEAIRQARKRQGLTQDELGERMGVKKSFISKIESGKGIAYSTIMRAFKALGAETATLDLGKLGRVSLW
;
A
#
# COMPACT_ATOMS: atom_id res chain seq x y z
N MET A 1 23.52 3.63 16.96
CA MET A 1 23.12 3.05 16.89
C MET A 1 23.20 2.17 17.03
N GLU A 2 23.17 2.05 17.22
CA GLU A 2 23.29 1.26 17.27
C GLU A 2 22.92 0.82 16.80
N ASN A 3 22.89 1.07 16.68
CA ASN A 3 22.43 0.55 16.19
C ASN A 3 22.52 -0.15 15.50
N ASN A 4 23.04 0.01 15.85
CA ASN A 4 23.09 -1.02 15.20
C ASN A 4 21.86 -1.67 14.88
N LYS A 5 20.80 -1.16 15.12
CA LYS A 5 19.51 -1.53 14.70
C LYS A 5 19.41 -1.51 13.22
N LYS A 6 18.97 -2.59 12.64
CA LYS A 6 18.69 -2.62 11.23
C LYS A 6 17.38 -1.95 10.92
N PHE A 7 16.44 -2.09 11.85
CA PHE A 7 15.10 -1.55 11.67
C PHE A 7 14.79 -0.67 12.84
N TYR A 8 14.23 0.47 12.53
CA TYR A 8 13.74 1.39 13.54
C TYR A 8 12.24 1.33 13.56
N THR A 9 11.66 1.65 14.70
CA THR A 9 10.23 1.88 14.72
C THR A 9 9.94 3.17 13.94
N GLU A 10 8.71 3.31 13.50
CA GLU A 10 8.32 4.50 12.77
C GLU A 10 8.60 5.76 13.59
N ASP A 11 8.28 5.72 14.88
CA ASP A 11 8.53 6.86 15.77
C ASP A 11 10.00 7.20 15.89
N GLU A 12 10.83 6.18 15.99
CA GLU A 12 12.27 6.40 16.13
C GLU A 12 12.85 7.11 14.92
N VAL A 13 12.44 6.67 13.74
CA VAL A 13 12.92 7.27 12.50
C VAL A 13 12.45 8.72 12.39
N LEU A 14 11.20 8.95 12.68
CA LEU A 14 10.64 10.30 12.55
C LEU A 14 11.19 11.25 13.57
N ASP A 15 11.40 10.78 14.80
CA ASP A 15 12.03 11.63 15.81
C ASP A 15 13.42 12.04 15.43
N GLU A 16 14.16 11.13 14.82
CA GLU A 16 15.52 11.40 14.41
C GLU A 16 15.59 12.44 13.30
N PHE A 17 14.69 12.36 12.33
CA PHE A 17 14.74 13.22 11.16
C PHE A 17 13.96 14.52 11.31
N ILE A 18 12.87 14.50 12.04
CA ILE A 18 11.93 15.62 12.06
C ILE A 18 11.96 16.33 13.40
N GLY A 19 12.27 15.59 14.45
CA GLY A 19 12.24 16.11 15.79
C GLY A 19 11.14 15.48 16.59
N LYS A 20 10.65 16.22 17.57
CA LYS A 20 9.73 15.64 18.53
C LYS A 20 8.34 15.43 17.94
N MET A 21 7.65 14.43 18.51
CA MET A 21 6.25 14.18 18.17
C MET A 21 5.42 15.41 18.45
N GLY A 22 4.38 15.56 17.65
CA GLY A 22 3.42 16.60 17.91
C GLY A 22 3.62 17.90 17.18
N THR A 23 4.70 18.02 16.42
CA THR A 23 4.85 19.19 15.58
C THR A 23 4.05 18.98 14.30
N THR A 24 3.53 20.07 13.73
CA THR A 24 2.78 19.98 12.50
C THR A 24 3.62 19.45 11.37
N GLU A 25 4.85 19.91 11.26
CA GLU A 25 5.76 19.45 10.20
C GLU A 25 6.01 17.96 10.30
N ARG A 26 6.19 17.47 11.52
CA ARG A 26 6.42 16.05 11.70
C ARG A 26 5.19 15.25 11.33
N ASP A 27 4.01 15.73 11.72
CA ASP A 27 2.77 15.02 11.42
C ASP A 27 2.56 14.92 9.92
N GLU A 28 2.84 15.99 9.17
CA GLU A 28 2.70 15.98 7.73
C GLU A 28 3.69 15.04 7.08
N PHE A 29 4.93 15.06 7.55
CA PHE A 29 5.95 14.18 7.02
C PHE A 29 5.62 12.72 7.30
N GLU A 30 5.17 12.44 8.51
CA GLU A 30 4.78 11.09 8.90
C GLU A 30 3.67 10.55 8.02
N ALA A 31 2.64 11.35 7.80
CA ALA A 31 1.52 10.93 6.97
C ALA A 31 1.97 10.65 5.54
N LYS A 32 2.83 11.49 5.01
CA LYS A 32 3.33 11.31 3.65
C LYS A 32 4.18 10.07 3.52
N LEU A 33 5.09 9.88 4.47
CA LEU A 33 5.97 8.72 4.45
C LEU A 33 5.19 7.43 4.57
N LYS A 34 4.24 7.40 5.49
CA LYS A 34 3.42 6.21 5.69
C LYS A 34 2.61 5.88 4.44
N LYS A 35 2.07 6.89 3.80
CA LYS A 35 1.30 6.67 2.58
C LYS A 35 2.16 6.08 1.48
N GLU A 36 3.36 6.59 1.32
CA GLU A 36 4.26 6.09 0.27
C GLU A 36 4.65 4.63 0.52
N VAL A 37 4.91 4.29 1.78
CA VAL A 37 5.26 2.92 2.14
C VAL A 37 4.07 2.00 1.92
N ASP A 38 2.88 2.41 2.37
CA ASP A 38 1.68 1.61 2.21
C ASP A 38 1.35 1.40 0.74
N ASP A 39 1.45 2.44 -0.07
CA ASP A 39 1.18 2.34 -1.50
C ASP A 39 2.13 1.35 -2.17
N TYR A 40 3.39 1.37 -1.79
CA TYR A 40 4.35 0.43 -2.33
C TYR A 40 3.97 -1.01 -2.03
N PHE A 41 3.63 -1.30 -0.78
CA PHE A 41 3.27 -2.67 -0.41
C PHE A 41 1.97 -3.12 -1.06
N ILE A 42 1.02 -2.22 -1.21
CA ILE A 42 -0.23 -2.55 -1.87
C ILE A 42 0.01 -2.85 -3.35
N GLY A 43 0.83 -2.03 -4.01
CA GLY A 43 1.17 -2.27 -5.40
C GLY A 43 1.85 -3.61 -5.60
N GLU A 44 2.75 -3.94 -4.69
CA GLU A 44 3.45 -5.22 -4.78
C GLU A 44 2.50 -6.39 -4.51
N ALA A 45 1.56 -6.22 -3.60
CA ALA A 45 0.56 -7.26 -3.33
C ALA A 45 -0.30 -7.54 -4.56
N ILE A 46 -0.68 -6.48 -5.27
CA ILE A 46 -1.45 -6.63 -6.51
C ILE A 46 -0.62 -7.36 -7.56
N ARG A 47 0.64 -6.98 -7.69
CA ARG A 47 1.52 -7.62 -8.66
C ARG A 47 1.70 -9.10 -8.36
N GLN A 48 1.92 -9.44 -7.10
CA GLN A 48 2.11 -10.84 -6.72
C GLN A 48 0.83 -11.65 -6.94
N ALA A 49 -0.33 -11.09 -6.60
CA ALA A 49 -1.59 -11.77 -6.83
C ALA A 49 -1.83 -12.01 -8.32
N ARG A 50 -1.49 -11.01 -9.14
CA ARG A 50 -1.62 -11.15 -10.59
C ARG A 50 -0.73 -12.29 -11.10
N LYS A 51 0.52 -12.30 -10.65
CA LYS A 51 1.48 -13.32 -11.10
C LYS A 51 1.07 -14.72 -10.65
N ARG A 52 0.53 -14.83 -9.44
CA ARG A 52 0.08 -16.13 -8.96
C ARG A 52 -1.03 -16.71 -9.82
N GLN A 53 -1.81 -15.85 -10.45
CA GLN A 53 -2.88 -16.29 -11.35
C GLN A 53 -2.42 -16.44 -12.79
N GLY A 54 -1.15 -16.15 -13.07
CA GLY A 54 -0.63 -16.26 -14.42
C GLY A 54 -1.14 -15.18 -15.36
N LEU A 55 -1.57 -14.06 -14.84
CA LEU A 55 -2.10 -12.97 -15.65
C LEU A 55 -1.01 -11.98 -16.02
N THR A 56 -1.09 -11.49 -17.26
CA THR A 56 -0.25 -10.37 -17.67
C THR A 56 -0.88 -9.07 -17.20
N GLN A 57 -0.11 -7.98 -17.27
CA GLN A 57 -0.65 -6.67 -16.98
C GLN A 57 -1.77 -6.29 -17.94
N ASP A 58 -1.64 -6.67 -19.20
CA ASP A 58 -2.69 -6.45 -20.17
C ASP A 58 -3.97 -7.16 -19.79
N GLU A 59 -3.86 -8.40 -19.36
CA GLU A 59 -5.03 -9.20 -18.99
C GLU A 59 -5.73 -8.62 -17.76
N LEU A 60 -4.96 -8.21 -16.77
CA LEU A 60 -5.58 -7.56 -15.62
C LEU A 60 -6.22 -6.24 -16.02
N GLY A 61 -5.56 -5.50 -16.91
CA GLY A 61 -6.12 -4.26 -17.42
C GLY A 61 -7.46 -4.47 -18.10
N GLU A 62 -7.55 -5.54 -18.88
CA GLU A 62 -8.83 -5.86 -19.54
C GLU A 62 -9.93 -6.13 -18.53
N ARG A 63 -9.60 -6.86 -17.47
CA ARG A 63 -10.60 -7.14 -16.43
C ARG A 63 -11.08 -5.88 -15.73
N MET A 64 -10.20 -4.90 -15.61
CA MET A 64 -10.53 -3.65 -14.93
C MET A 64 -11.03 -2.56 -15.89
N GLY A 65 -10.92 -2.80 -17.20
CA GLY A 65 -11.29 -1.79 -18.17
C GLY A 65 -10.28 -0.66 -18.26
N VAL A 66 -9.01 -0.94 -18.03
CA VAL A 66 -7.96 0.07 -18.07
C VAL A 66 -6.79 -0.44 -18.91
N LYS A 67 -5.88 0.47 -19.24
CA LYS A 67 -4.73 0.13 -20.06
C LYS A 67 -3.62 -0.48 -19.23
N LYS A 68 -2.74 -1.22 -19.91
CA LYS A 68 -1.58 -1.84 -19.28
C LYS A 68 -0.74 -0.82 -18.52
N SER A 69 -0.57 0.39 -19.07
CA SER A 69 0.23 1.42 -18.43
C SER A 69 -0.34 1.81 -17.08
N PHE A 70 -1.67 1.76 -16.95
CA PHE A 70 -2.31 2.07 -15.66
C PHE A 70 -2.02 0.97 -14.65
N ILE A 71 -2.04 -0.30 -15.10
CA ILE A 71 -1.70 -1.42 -14.21
C ILE A 71 -0.25 -1.29 -13.75
N SER A 72 0.65 -0.96 -14.68
CA SER A 72 2.04 -0.76 -14.31
C SER A 72 2.20 0.33 -13.25
N LYS A 73 1.42 1.40 -13.37
CA LYS A 73 1.45 2.48 -12.40
C LYS A 73 0.93 2.01 -11.05
N ILE A 74 -0.16 1.24 -11.04
CA ILE A 74 -0.72 0.71 -9.80
C ILE A 74 0.31 -0.18 -9.11
N GLU A 75 0.95 -1.05 -9.86
CA GLU A 75 1.90 -1.99 -9.27
C GLU A 75 3.16 -1.31 -8.79
N SER A 76 3.45 -0.13 -9.28
CA SER A 76 4.60 0.64 -8.79
C SER A 76 4.29 1.38 -7.49
N GLY A 77 3.03 1.42 -7.10
CA GLY A 77 2.64 2.04 -5.84
C GLY A 77 2.64 3.54 -5.84
N LYS A 78 2.28 4.16 -6.97
CA LYS A 78 2.31 5.62 -7.05
C LYS A 78 0.90 6.19 -6.99
N GLY A 79 0.59 6.82 -5.86
CA GLY A 79 -0.61 7.64 -5.75
C GLY A 79 -1.91 6.97 -6.13
N ILE A 80 -2.14 5.77 -5.66
CA ILE A 80 -3.31 4.99 -6.08
C ILE A 80 -4.50 5.35 -5.20
N ALA A 81 -5.62 5.65 -5.84
CA ALA A 81 -6.86 5.88 -5.11
C ALA A 81 -7.35 4.57 -4.50
N TYR A 82 -7.95 4.68 -3.32
CA TYR A 82 -8.47 3.51 -2.62
C TYR A 82 -9.46 2.73 -3.46
N SER A 83 -10.34 3.43 -4.17
CA SER A 83 -11.33 2.76 -5.03
C SER A 83 -10.67 1.94 -6.12
N THR A 84 -9.53 2.41 -6.63
CA THR A 84 -8.79 1.68 -7.66
C THR A 84 -8.19 0.40 -7.07
N ILE A 85 -7.67 0.49 -5.86
CA ILE A 85 -7.14 -0.69 -5.16
C ILE A 85 -8.21 -1.75 -5.00
N MET A 86 -9.40 -1.32 -4.59
CA MET A 86 -10.52 -2.22 -4.42
C MET A 86 -10.88 -2.90 -5.74
N ARG A 87 -10.94 -2.11 -6.82
CA ARG A 87 -11.26 -2.66 -8.14
C ARG A 87 -10.22 -3.67 -8.59
N ALA A 88 -8.94 -3.41 -8.31
CA ALA A 88 -7.88 -4.32 -8.70
C ALA A 88 -8.03 -5.66 -7.99
N PHE A 89 -8.25 -5.65 -6.70
CA PHE A 89 -8.39 -6.89 -5.96
C PHE A 89 -9.66 -7.65 -6.36
N LYS A 90 -10.75 -6.94 -6.64
CA LYS A 90 -11.95 -7.60 -7.12
C LYS A 90 -11.72 -8.23 -8.49
N ALA A 91 -10.99 -7.55 -9.35
CA ALA A 91 -10.66 -8.10 -10.67
C ALA A 91 -9.77 -9.33 -10.57
N LEU A 92 -8.99 -9.42 -9.50
CA LEU A 92 -8.15 -10.57 -9.22
C LEU A 92 -8.91 -11.70 -8.55
N GLY A 93 -10.21 -11.51 -8.31
CA GLY A 93 -11.05 -12.57 -7.80
C GLY A 93 -11.23 -12.58 -6.30
N ALA A 94 -10.88 -11.50 -5.62
CA ALA A 94 -11.09 -11.44 -4.18
C ALA A 94 -12.58 -11.37 -3.89
N GLU A 95 -13.11 -12.41 -3.24
CA GLU A 95 -14.51 -12.46 -2.91
C GLU A 95 -14.85 -11.63 -1.69
N THR A 96 -13.89 -11.53 -0.78
CA THR A 96 -14.04 -10.70 0.41
C THR A 96 -12.74 -10.00 0.68
N ALA A 97 -12.82 -8.90 1.43
CA ALA A 97 -11.63 -8.23 1.91
C ALA A 97 -11.88 -7.76 3.35
N THR A 98 -10.89 -7.94 4.18
CA THR A 98 -10.98 -7.47 5.56
C THR A 98 -9.78 -6.61 5.89
N LEU A 99 -10.01 -5.64 6.76
CA LEU A 99 -8.97 -4.81 7.30
C LEU A 99 -8.69 -5.26 8.72
N ASP A 100 -7.47 -5.71 8.97
CA ASP A 100 -7.08 -6.20 10.28
C ASP A 100 -6.50 -5.03 11.07
N LEU A 101 -7.20 -4.64 12.11
CA LEU A 101 -6.82 -3.53 12.96
C LEU A 101 -6.14 -3.99 14.25
N GLY A 102 -5.64 -5.20 14.26
CA GLY A 102 -4.96 -5.72 15.43
C GLY A 102 -5.88 -5.85 16.62
N LYS A 103 -5.54 -5.17 17.70
CA LYS A 103 -6.33 -5.26 18.91
C LYS A 103 -7.76 -4.74 18.75
N LEU A 104 -7.98 -3.89 17.77
CA LEU A 104 -9.30 -3.32 17.55
C LEU A 104 -10.22 -4.24 16.75
N GLY A 105 -9.67 -5.36 16.25
CA GLY A 105 -10.46 -6.33 15.52
C GLY A 105 -10.33 -6.18 14.03
N ARG A 106 -11.29 -6.77 13.32
CA ARG A 106 -11.27 -6.77 11.86
C ARG A 106 -12.53 -6.14 11.31
N VAL A 107 -12.37 -5.44 10.20
CA VAL A 107 -13.49 -4.80 9.52
C VAL A 107 -13.61 -5.38 8.13
N SER A 108 -14.81 -5.76 7.76
CA SER A 108 -15.07 -6.27 6.41
C SER A 108 -15.25 -5.09 5.47
N LEU A 109 -14.54 -5.11 4.35
CA LEU A 109 -14.62 -4.04 3.36
C LEU A 109 -15.60 -4.36 2.25
N TRP A 110 -15.75 -5.64 1.91
CA TRP A 110 -16.81 -6.13 1.03
C TRP A 110 -16.97 -7.63 1.17
#